data_3f6d2899ccabd78db571b48474a5b4f0
#
_entry.id   3f6d2899ccabd78db571b48474a5b4f0
#
_cell.length_a   1.000
_cell.length_b   1.000
_cell.length_c   1.000
_cell.angle_alpha   90.00
_cell.angle_beta   90.00
_cell.angle_gamma   90.00
#
_symmetry.space_group_name_H-M   'P 1'
#
loop_
_entity.id
_entity.type
_entity.pdbx_description
1 polymer ?
#
loop_
_entity_poly.entity_id
_entity_poly.type
_entity_poly.pdbx_seq_one_letter_code
_entity_poly.pdbx_strand_id
1 'polypeptide(L)'
;MSNYEEELIAVAYPYWEAEAEIVKRFFRKIPSKEDHVFWLKAQLWKELHPVDGYFSGLHRELAHLVELFPRVDKDITRHHYHFLLQQLVDEFNHYLVQADILESLLARKISPEDTVQLPEEKKLKEIRRRYTSSGSEVDKAAVLVTEGGGSRMFREGRKIKGGPLERKIAKAMNVIYTDEKDHVQEAVKEAAMLINNQTDLKRMKKAIREISLQRVYMRNEMFRNPLTEEELRKLLPARGQTP
;
A
#
# COMPACT_ATOMS: atom_id res chain seq x y z
N MET A 1 -4.27 -6.90 -21.82
CA MET A 1 -4.39 -5.57 -21.17
C MET A 1 -4.94 -4.57 -22.17
N SER A 2 -5.81 -3.67 -21.74
CA SER A 2 -6.23 -2.54 -22.58
C SER A 2 -5.11 -1.51 -22.70
N ASN A 3 -5.16 -0.63 -23.70
CA ASN A 3 -4.18 0.47 -23.85
C ASN A 3 -4.11 1.36 -22.59
N TYR A 4 -5.24 1.60 -21.92
CA TYR A 4 -5.27 2.38 -20.68
C TYR A 4 -4.61 1.69 -19.50
N GLU A 5 -4.74 0.36 -19.34
CA GLU A 5 -4.02 -0.39 -18.31
C GLU A 5 -2.51 -0.23 -18.45
N GLU A 6 -1.99 -0.38 -19.67
CA GLU A 6 -0.56 -0.20 -19.96
C GLU A 6 -0.09 1.22 -19.62
N GLU A 7 -0.89 2.23 -19.97
CA GLU A 7 -0.59 3.62 -19.67
C GLU A 7 -0.60 3.94 -18.18
N LEU A 8 -1.53 3.39 -17.41
CA LEU A 8 -1.58 3.56 -15.95
C LEU A 8 -0.40 2.89 -15.27
N ILE A 9 -0.07 1.66 -15.70
CA ILE A 9 1.10 0.93 -15.20
C ILE A 9 2.39 1.72 -15.53
N ALA A 10 2.55 2.20 -16.76
CA ALA A 10 3.74 2.94 -17.16
C ALA A 10 3.98 4.19 -16.28
N VAL A 11 2.91 4.87 -15.87
CA VAL A 11 3.00 6.04 -14.98
C VAL A 11 3.35 5.63 -13.55
N ALA A 12 2.79 4.53 -13.03
CA ALA A 12 2.95 4.12 -11.65
C ALA A 12 4.27 3.36 -11.40
N TYR A 13 4.71 2.58 -12.38
CA TYR A 13 5.82 1.63 -12.28
C TYR A 13 7.13 2.20 -11.73
N PRO A 14 7.63 3.38 -12.15
CA PRO A 14 8.87 3.94 -11.60
C PRO A 14 8.80 4.17 -10.08
N TYR A 15 7.64 4.58 -9.57
CA TYR A 15 7.42 4.78 -8.14
C TYR A 15 7.34 3.44 -7.40
N TRP A 16 6.68 2.44 -7.98
CA TRP A 16 6.62 1.10 -7.40
C TRP A 16 8.01 0.47 -7.26
N GLU A 17 8.86 0.60 -8.29
CA GLU A 17 10.24 0.10 -8.21
C GLU A 17 11.11 0.93 -7.25
N ALA A 18 10.82 2.21 -7.06
CA ALA A 18 11.47 3.02 -6.03
C ALA A 18 11.16 2.51 -4.62
N GLU A 19 9.89 2.16 -4.32
CA GLU A 19 9.53 1.52 -3.03
C GLU A 19 10.26 0.17 -2.86
N ALA A 20 10.39 -0.62 -3.91
CA ALA A 20 11.15 -1.87 -3.89
C ALA A 20 12.65 -1.65 -3.61
N GLU A 21 13.27 -0.64 -4.25
CA GLU A 21 14.70 -0.33 -4.04
C GLU A 21 14.97 0.16 -2.61
N ILE A 22 14.07 0.93 -2.01
CA ILE A 22 14.15 1.34 -0.60
C ILE A 22 14.30 0.11 0.31
N VAL A 23 13.45 -0.90 0.13
CA VAL A 23 13.50 -2.14 0.93
C VAL A 23 14.80 -2.91 0.70
N LYS A 24 15.23 -3.06 -0.56
CA LYS A 24 16.51 -3.69 -0.88
C LYS A 24 17.69 -3.00 -0.18
N ARG A 25 17.72 -1.67 -0.20
CA ARG A 25 18.78 -0.88 0.44
C ARG A 25 18.77 -1.00 1.95
N PHE A 26 17.60 -0.99 2.56
CA PHE A 26 17.44 -1.16 4.01
C PHE A 26 18.01 -2.52 4.46
N PHE A 27 17.53 -3.61 3.88
CA PHE A 27 17.96 -4.96 4.30
C PHE A 27 19.39 -5.31 3.89
N ARG A 28 19.95 -4.66 2.87
CA ARG A 28 21.37 -4.83 2.50
C ARG A 28 22.32 -4.30 3.58
N LYS A 29 21.90 -3.30 4.36
CA LYS A 29 22.69 -2.70 5.45
C LYS A 29 22.67 -3.51 6.75
N ILE A 30 22.01 -4.64 6.80
CA ILE A 30 21.81 -5.46 8.01
C ILE A 30 21.21 -4.59 9.13
N PRO A 31 19.88 -4.38 9.15
CA PRO A 31 19.24 -3.48 10.07
C PRO A 31 19.43 -3.92 11.54
N SER A 32 19.52 -2.97 12.45
CA SER A 32 19.52 -3.23 13.88
C SER A 32 18.15 -3.69 14.38
N LYS A 33 18.09 -4.19 15.62
CA LYS A 33 16.81 -4.51 16.27
C LYS A 33 15.90 -3.28 16.34
N GLU A 34 16.46 -2.12 16.65
CA GLU A 34 15.75 -0.84 16.75
C GLU A 34 15.18 -0.40 15.39
N ASP A 35 15.91 -0.65 14.31
CA ASP A 35 15.43 -0.39 12.95
C ASP A 35 14.24 -1.29 12.59
N HIS A 36 14.33 -2.58 12.97
CA HIS A 36 13.20 -3.51 12.78
C HIS A 36 11.98 -3.10 13.60
N VAL A 37 12.15 -2.73 14.86
CA VAL A 37 11.05 -2.24 15.70
C VAL A 37 10.40 -0.99 15.10
N PHE A 38 11.21 -0.07 14.59
CA PHE A 38 10.71 1.19 14.03
C PHE A 38 9.83 0.98 12.80
N TRP A 39 10.34 0.26 11.78
CA TRP A 39 9.57 0.08 10.56
C TRP A 39 8.33 -0.81 10.78
N LEU A 40 8.41 -1.82 11.66
CA LEU A 40 7.27 -2.65 12.01
C LEU A 40 6.15 -1.85 12.67
N LYS A 41 6.48 -0.96 13.62
CA LYS A 41 5.48 -0.07 14.24
C LYS A 41 4.78 0.83 13.21
N ALA A 42 5.52 1.36 12.25
CA ALA A 42 4.97 2.19 11.20
C ALA A 42 4.14 1.38 10.19
N GLN A 43 4.58 0.18 9.84
CA GLN A 43 3.83 -0.69 8.93
C GLN A 43 2.54 -1.20 9.60
N LEU A 44 2.60 -1.63 10.86
CA LEU A 44 1.41 -2.05 11.62
C LEU A 44 0.36 -0.94 11.72
N TRP A 45 0.80 0.33 11.85
CA TRP A 45 -0.13 1.44 11.79
C TRP A 45 -0.88 1.47 10.45
N LYS A 46 -0.20 1.20 9.33
CA LYS A 46 -0.83 1.15 8.01
C LYS A 46 -1.82 0.00 7.86
N GLU A 47 -1.50 -1.20 8.37
CA GLU A 47 -2.40 -2.36 8.32
C GLU A 47 -3.69 -2.11 9.13
N LEU A 48 -3.60 -1.37 10.25
CA LEU A 48 -4.77 -0.96 11.04
C LEU A 48 -5.55 0.21 10.39
N HIS A 49 -4.93 0.91 9.43
CA HIS A 49 -5.50 2.07 8.74
C HIS A 49 -5.30 1.91 7.23
N PRO A 50 -5.87 0.86 6.63
CA PRO A 50 -5.73 0.63 5.21
C PRO A 50 -6.25 1.81 4.39
N VAL A 51 -5.91 1.82 3.12
CA VAL A 51 -6.08 2.97 2.23
C VAL A 51 -7.49 3.51 2.25
N ASP A 52 -7.59 4.80 2.51
CA ASP A 52 -8.83 5.55 2.54
C ASP A 52 -9.43 5.78 1.13
N GLY A 53 -9.95 4.73 0.53
CA GLY A 53 -10.87 4.89 -0.59
C GLY A 53 -12.28 4.65 -0.13
N TYR A 54 -12.45 3.49 0.46
CA TYR A 54 -13.69 3.04 1.09
C TYR A 54 -13.50 2.79 2.58
N PHE A 55 -12.26 2.69 3.06
CA PHE A 55 -11.92 2.14 4.35
C PHE A 55 -10.99 3.07 5.12
N SER A 56 -11.45 3.63 6.21
CA SER A 56 -10.64 4.46 7.11
C SER A 56 -10.31 3.74 8.42
N GLY A 57 -9.88 2.48 8.31
CA GLY A 57 -9.54 1.62 9.43
C GLY A 57 -10.39 0.36 9.49
N LEU A 58 -9.81 -0.77 9.90
CA LEU A 58 -10.46 -2.08 9.94
C LEU A 58 -11.82 -2.09 10.66
N HIS A 59 -11.97 -1.29 11.73
CA HIS A 59 -13.24 -1.19 12.45
C HIS A 59 -14.36 -0.55 11.63
N ARG A 60 -14.04 0.39 10.73
CA ARG A 60 -15.02 1.00 9.82
C ARG A 60 -15.39 0.07 8.68
N GLU A 61 -14.42 -0.70 8.20
CA GLU A 61 -14.67 -1.76 7.21
C GLU A 61 -15.64 -2.79 7.75
N LEU A 62 -15.39 -3.27 8.97
CA LEU A 62 -16.29 -4.20 9.62
C LEU A 62 -17.69 -3.60 9.79
N ALA A 63 -17.79 -2.36 10.25
CA ALA A 63 -19.09 -1.67 10.38
C ALA A 63 -19.79 -1.55 9.02
N HIS A 64 -19.06 -1.19 7.96
CA HIS A 64 -19.61 -1.11 6.61
C HIS A 64 -20.13 -2.46 6.11
N LEU A 65 -19.41 -3.54 6.33
CA LEU A 65 -19.87 -4.89 5.97
C LEU A 65 -21.14 -5.28 6.71
N VAL A 66 -21.27 -4.92 7.98
CA VAL A 66 -22.50 -5.14 8.76
C VAL A 66 -23.68 -4.37 8.15
N GLU A 67 -23.48 -3.11 7.75
CA GLU A 67 -24.50 -2.28 7.08
C GLU A 67 -24.90 -2.83 5.71
N LEU A 68 -23.97 -3.42 4.97
CA LEU A 68 -24.25 -3.99 3.65
C LEU A 68 -24.99 -5.34 3.72
N PHE A 69 -24.86 -6.11 4.81
CA PHE A 69 -25.38 -7.47 4.89
C PHE A 69 -26.87 -7.60 4.54
N PRO A 70 -27.79 -6.70 4.99
CA PRO A 70 -29.21 -6.77 4.64
C PRO A 70 -29.52 -6.57 3.15
N ARG A 71 -28.54 -6.10 2.37
CA ARG A 71 -28.65 -5.80 0.94
C ARG A 71 -28.13 -6.96 0.05
N VAL A 72 -27.50 -7.97 0.65
CA VAL A 72 -27.00 -9.13 -0.06
C VAL A 72 -28.13 -9.86 -0.76
N ASP A 73 -27.90 -10.21 -2.04
CA ASP A 73 -28.88 -10.81 -2.97
C ASP A 73 -30.12 -9.94 -3.29
N LYS A 74 -30.05 -8.64 -2.97
CA LYS A 74 -31.04 -7.64 -3.42
C LYS A 74 -30.41 -6.72 -4.46
N ASP A 75 -29.49 -5.89 -4.03
CA ASP A 75 -28.73 -4.93 -4.85
C ASP A 75 -27.20 -5.10 -4.75
N ILE A 76 -26.76 -5.98 -3.86
CA ILE A 76 -25.37 -6.38 -3.73
C ILE A 76 -25.28 -7.90 -3.95
N THR A 77 -24.46 -8.35 -4.90
CA THR A 77 -24.27 -9.77 -5.12
C THR A 77 -23.54 -10.43 -3.96
N ARG A 78 -23.88 -11.68 -3.62
CA ARG A 78 -23.18 -12.47 -2.61
C ARG A 78 -21.69 -12.62 -2.94
N HIS A 79 -21.30 -12.65 -4.21
CA HIS A 79 -19.92 -12.75 -4.63
C HIS A 79 -19.13 -11.46 -4.31
N HIS A 80 -19.73 -10.30 -4.56
CA HIS A 80 -19.09 -9.04 -4.19
C HIS A 80 -18.99 -8.88 -2.66
N TYR A 81 -20.04 -9.24 -1.93
CA TYR A 81 -20.00 -9.21 -0.46
C TYR A 81 -18.92 -10.16 0.10
N HIS A 82 -18.81 -11.37 -0.45
CA HIS A 82 -17.75 -12.33 -0.08
C HIS A 82 -16.36 -11.76 -0.36
N PHE A 83 -16.17 -11.11 -1.49
CA PHE A 83 -14.91 -10.45 -1.82
C PHE A 83 -14.51 -9.39 -0.78
N LEU A 84 -15.46 -8.52 -0.37
CA LEU A 84 -15.20 -7.52 0.68
C LEU A 84 -14.86 -8.15 2.04
N LEU A 85 -15.55 -9.24 2.41
CA LEU A 85 -15.21 -10.01 3.62
C LEU A 85 -13.78 -10.57 3.54
N GLN A 86 -13.40 -11.13 2.40
CA GLN A 86 -12.06 -11.68 2.20
C GLN A 86 -10.99 -10.59 2.33
N GLN A 87 -11.18 -9.42 1.72
CA GLN A 87 -10.27 -8.28 1.87
C GLN A 87 -10.09 -7.88 3.34
N LEU A 88 -11.17 -7.81 4.13
CA LEU A 88 -11.06 -7.50 5.55
C LEU A 88 -10.24 -8.55 6.32
N VAL A 89 -10.43 -9.84 6.00
CA VAL A 89 -9.67 -10.93 6.61
C VAL A 89 -8.19 -10.84 6.22
N ASP A 90 -7.89 -10.55 4.97
CA ASP A 90 -6.52 -10.44 4.47
C ASP A 90 -5.79 -9.26 5.14
N GLU A 91 -6.41 -8.09 5.24
CA GLU A 91 -5.85 -6.92 5.94
C GLU A 91 -5.57 -7.21 7.42
N PHE A 92 -6.49 -7.90 8.11
CA PHE A 92 -6.26 -8.29 9.48
C PHE A 92 -5.15 -9.35 9.61
N ASN A 93 -5.03 -10.27 8.66
CA ASN A 93 -3.93 -11.24 8.61
C ASN A 93 -2.58 -10.55 8.36
N HIS A 94 -2.53 -9.50 7.54
CA HIS A 94 -1.32 -8.70 7.35
C HIS A 94 -0.86 -8.05 8.66
N TYR A 95 -1.81 -7.49 9.42
CA TYR A 95 -1.51 -6.99 10.77
C TYR A 95 -0.99 -8.12 11.68
N LEU A 96 -1.68 -9.26 11.74
CA LEU A 96 -1.35 -10.39 12.62
C LEU A 96 0.08 -10.88 12.41
N VAL A 97 0.46 -11.20 11.17
CA VAL A 97 1.78 -11.80 10.88
C VAL A 97 2.94 -10.86 11.17
N GLN A 98 2.72 -9.54 11.10
CA GLN A 98 3.72 -8.53 11.43
C GLN A 98 3.75 -8.21 12.92
N ALA A 99 2.59 -8.22 13.58
CA ALA A 99 2.46 -8.04 15.03
C ALA A 99 3.22 -9.13 15.80
N ASP A 100 3.11 -10.39 15.37
CA ASP A 100 3.86 -11.52 15.94
C ASP A 100 5.38 -11.33 15.87
N ILE A 101 5.87 -10.67 14.82
CA ILE A 101 7.29 -10.35 14.69
C ILE A 101 7.67 -9.26 15.70
N LEU A 102 6.89 -8.19 15.78
CA LEU A 102 7.16 -7.09 16.69
C LEU A 102 7.09 -7.54 18.15
N GLU A 103 6.11 -8.35 18.54
CA GLU A 103 6.02 -8.95 19.88
C GLU A 103 7.26 -9.79 20.22
N SER A 104 7.73 -10.60 19.28
CA SER A 104 8.95 -11.39 19.43
C SER A 104 10.19 -10.51 19.66
N LEU A 105 10.29 -9.37 18.98
CA LEU A 105 11.40 -8.41 19.16
C LEU A 105 11.32 -7.67 20.49
N LEU A 106 10.12 -7.29 20.93
CA LEU A 106 9.90 -6.54 22.16
C LEU A 106 9.84 -7.44 23.41
N ALA A 107 9.69 -8.77 23.24
CA ALA A 107 9.46 -9.75 24.30
C ALA A 107 8.23 -9.40 25.18
N ARG A 108 7.20 -8.81 24.58
CA ARG A 108 5.91 -8.48 25.21
C ARG A 108 4.78 -8.42 24.19
N LYS A 109 3.55 -8.50 24.67
CA LYS A 109 2.37 -8.21 23.84
C LYS A 109 2.33 -6.75 23.43
N ILE A 110 1.78 -6.49 22.26
CA ILE A 110 1.54 -5.15 21.73
C ILE A 110 0.04 -4.85 21.65
N SER A 111 -0.27 -3.57 21.52
CA SER A 111 -1.60 -3.03 21.29
C SER A 111 -1.57 -2.06 20.10
N PRO A 112 -2.72 -1.59 19.59
CA PRO A 112 -2.76 -0.56 18.55
C PRO A 112 -1.97 0.71 18.88
N GLU A 113 -1.87 1.07 20.17
CA GLU A 113 -1.11 2.24 20.68
C GLU A 113 0.41 2.08 20.53
N ASP A 114 0.90 0.86 20.32
CA ASP A 114 2.31 0.61 20.02
C ASP A 114 2.67 0.99 18.56
N THR A 115 1.67 1.22 17.71
CA THR A 115 1.88 1.60 16.30
C THR A 115 2.17 3.09 16.15
N VAL A 116 2.77 3.50 15.04
CA VAL A 116 3.21 4.88 14.83
C VAL A 116 2.81 5.39 13.45
N GLN A 117 2.07 6.50 13.42
CA GLN A 117 1.88 7.27 12.19
C GLN A 117 3.05 8.23 11.98
N LEU A 118 3.84 7.99 10.95
CA LEU A 118 4.98 8.83 10.60
C LEU A 118 4.57 10.17 9.94
N PRO A 119 5.41 11.22 9.98
CA PRO A 119 5.15 12.50 9.31
C PRO A 119 4.81 12.40 7.83
N GLU A 120 5.57 11.61 7.06
CA GLU A 120 5.30 11.44 5.63
C GLU A 120 4.02 10.64 5.37
N GLU A 121 3.63 9.74 6.28
CA GLU A 121 2.33 9.06 6.23
C GLU A 121 1.16 10.04 6.46
N LYS A 122 1.31 11.01 7.38
CA LYS A 122 0.31 12.06 7.58
C LYS A 122 0.07 12.87 6.31
N LYS A 123 1.15 13.25 5.62
CA LYS A 123 1.06 13.96 4.32
C LYS A 123 0.38 13.09 3.25
N LEU A 124 0.76 11.81 3.18
CA LEU A 124 0.15 10.87 2.25
C LEU A 124 -1.36 10.73 2.48
N LYS A 125 -1.78 10.61 3.73
CA LYS A 125 -3.20 10.54 4.12
C LYS A 125 -3.97 11.80 3.67
N GLU A 126 -3.40 12.99 3.83
CA GLU A 126 -4.01 14.25 3.37
C GLU A 126 -4.16 14.31 1.84
N ILE A 127 -3.13 13.87 1.12
CA ILE A 127 -3.17 13.80 -0.35
C ILE A 127 -4.25 12.81 -0.80
N ARG A 128 -4.26 11.61 -0.26
CA ARG A 128 -5.27 10.59 -0.57
C ARG A 128 -6.68 11.10 -0.31
N ARG A 129 -6.90 11.73 0.86
CA ARG A 129 -8.20 12.29 1.22
C ARG A 129 -8.72 13.29 0.19
N ARG A 130 -7.86 14.15 -0.39
CA ARG A 130 -8.26 15.09 -1.45
C ARG A 130 -8.84 14.37 -2.66
N TYR A 131 -8.26 13.24 -3.04
CA TYR A 131 -8.72 12.45 -4.17
C TYR A 131 -9.95 11.61 -3.83
N THR A 132 -9.99 10.94 -2.70
CA THR A 132 -11.13 10.11 -2.29
C THR A 132 -12.39 10.93 -1.98
N SER A 133 -12.25 12.16 -1.48
CA SER A 133 -13.38 13.06 -1.19
C SER A 133 -13.76 13.99 -2.35
N SER A 134 -13.14 13.86 -3.52
CA SER A 134 -13.43 14.71 -4.69
C SER A 134 -14.79 14.43 -5.35
N GLY A 135 -15.47 13.35 -4.99
CA GLY A 135 -16.69 12.88 -5.66
C GLY A 135 -16.45 12.20 -7.01
N SER A 136 -15.19 12.06 -7.45
CA SER A 136 -14.84 11.44 -8.74
C SER A 136 -14.37 10.00 -8.55
N GLU A 137 -15.01 9.05 -9.22
CA GLU A 137 -14.59 7.64 -9.23
C GLU A 137 -13.21 7.46 -9.87
N VAL A 138 -12.85 8.29 -10.86
CA VAL A 138 -11.52 8.33 -11.47
C VAL A 138 -10.43 8.64 -10.43
N ASP A 139 -10.68 9.59 -9.53
CA ASP A 139 -9.74 9.95 -8.47
C ASP A 139 -9.62 8.84 -7.42
N LYS A 140 -10.73 8.24 -7.03
CA LYS A 140 -10.74 7.13 -6.06
C LYS A 140 -9.98 5.93 -6.61
N ALA A 141 -10.24 5.54 -7.85
CA ALA A 141 -9.53 4.44 -8.51
C ALA A 141 -8.02 4.69 -8.64
N ALA A 142 -7.61 5.95 -8.90
CA ALA A 142 -6.20 6.31 -8.93
C ALA A 142 -5.49 6.02 -7.60
N VAL A 143 -6.16 6.17 -6.45
CA VAL A 143 -5.60 5.83 -5.12
C VAL A 143 -5.28 4.34 -5.06
N LEU A 144 -6.20 3.48 -5.50
CA LEU A 144 -6.02 2.02 -5.47
C LEU A 144 -4.86 1.56 -6.37
N VAL A 145 -4.71 2.15 -7.57
CA VAL A 145 -3.57 1.84 -8.46
C VAL A 145 -2.23 2.08 -7.76
N THR A 146 -2.15 3.05 -6.85
CA THR A 146 -0.87 3.35 -6.16
C THR A 146 -0.43 2.27 -5.17
N GLU A 147 -1.31 1.32 -4.78
CA GLU A 147 -0.96 0.22 -3.87
C GLU A 147 0.04 -0.77 -4.48
N GLY A 148 0.22 -0.76 -5.80
CA GLY A 148 1.27 -1.51 -6.46
C GLY A 148 2.68 -1.30 -5.90
N GLY A 149 2.97 -0.13 -5.31
CA GLY A 149 4.21 0.13 -4.58
C GLY A 149 4.37 -0.77 -3.34
N GLY A 150 3.29 -0.98 -2.59
CA GLY A 150 3.26 -1.94 -1.46
C GLY A 150 3.53 -3.35 -1.92
N SER A 151 2.83 -3.81 -2.95
CA SER A 151 3.05 -5.14 -3.54
C SER A 151 4.52 -5.33 -3.98
N ARG A 152 5.15 -4.33 -4.63
CA ARG A 152 6.57 -4.39 -5.01
C ARG A 152 7.51 -4.42 -3.81
N MET A 153 7.20 -3.67 -2.76
CA MET A 153 7.93 -3.71 -1.50
C MET A 153 7.93 -5.12 -0.90
N PHE A 154 6.74 -5.74 -0.77
CA PHE A 154 6.61 -7.09 -0.22
C PHE A 154 7.26 -8.14 -1.12
N ARG A 155 7.19 -7.98 -2.46
CA ARG A 155 7.93 -8.82 -3.41
C ARG A 155 9.44 -8.84 -3.14
N GLU A 156 10.04 -7.71 -2.82
CA GLU A 156 11.47 -7.67 -2.49
C GLU A 156 11.74 -8.17 -1.07
N GLY A 157 10.89 -7.84 -0.12
CA GLY A 157 11.03 -8.27 1.27
C GLY A 157 10.99 -9.79 1.44
N ARG A 158 10.18 -10.51 0.66
CA ARG A 158 10.14 -11.99 0.71
C ARG A 158 11.44 -12.68 0.27
N LYS A 159 12.35 -11.94 -0.39
CA LYS A 159 13.64 -12.47 -0.86
C LYS A 159 14.76 -12.30 0.17
N ILE A 160 14.48 -11.69 1.32
CA ILE A 160 15.45 -11.45 2.39
C ILE A 160 16.01 -12.81 2.87
N LYS A 161 17.32 -12.85 2.98
CA LYS A 161 18.05 -14.01 3.48
C LYS A 161 18.79 -13.62 4.76
N GLY A 162 18.93 -14.56 5.70
CA GLY A 162 19.65 -14.30 6.95
C GLY A 162 19.31 -15.27 8.06
N GLY A 163 19.39 -14.79 9.29
CA GLY A 163 19.10 -15.52 10.52
C GLY A 163 17.60 -15.85 10.73
N PRO A 164 17.23 -16.28 11.92
CA PRO A 164 15.84 -16.62 12.24
C PRO A 164 14.87 -15.45 12.07
N LEU A 165 15.28 -14.23 12.42
CA LEU A 165 14.47 -13.01 12.28
C LEU A 165 14.18 -12.68 10.81
N GLU A 166 15.22 -12.62 9.99
CA GLU A 166 15.11 -12.32 8.56
C GLU A 166 14.22 -13.34 7.84
N ARG A 167 14.34 -14.63 8.18
CA ARG A 167 13.46 -15.68 7.64
C ARG A 167 12.00 -15.49 8.06
N LYS A 168 11.76 -15.06 9.32
CA LYS A 168 10.41 -14.78 9.81
C LYS A 168 9.80 -13.57 9.08
N ILE A 169 10.59 -12.51 8.89
CA ILE A 169 10.20 -11.33 8.12
C ILE A 169 9.90 -11.70 6.66
N ALA A 170 10.80 -12.43 6.00
CA ALA A 170 10.60 -12.87 4.62
C ALA A 170 9.32 -13.70 4.44
N LYS A 171 9.02 -14.59 5.40
CA LYS A 171 7.78 -15.38 5.40
C LYS A 171 6.54 -14.50 5.52
N ALA A 172 6.51 -13.55 6.45
CA ALA A 172 5.40 -12.61 6.61
C ALA A 172 5.20 -11.77 5.33
N MET A 173 6.28 -11.20 4.79
CA MET A 173 6.21 -10.43 3.54
C MET A 173 5.77 -11.29 2.34
N ASN A 174 6.04 -12.60 2.34
CA ASN A 174 5.55 -13.49 1.28
C ASN A 174 4.04 -13.75 1.39
N VAL A 175 3.49 -13.87 2.60
CA VAL A 175 2.04 -13.97 2.81
C VAL A 175 1.37 -12.74 2.21
N ILE A 176 1.75 -11.56 2.67
CA ILE A 176 1.16 -10.30 2.21
C ILE A 176 1.32 -10.12 0.69
N TYR A 177 2.50 -10.41 0.13
CA TYR A 177 2.70 -10.31 -1.32
C TYR A 177 1.76 -11.23 -2.12
N THR A 178 1.45 -12.42 -1.59
CA THR A 178 0.58 -13.37 -2.28
C THR A 178 -0.84 -12.84 -2.41
N ASP A 179 -1.32 -12.13 -1.40
CA ASP A 179 -2.65 -11.53 -1.38
C ASP A 179 -2.65 -10.24 -2.25
N GLU A 180 -1.69 -9.35 -2.03
CA GLU A 180 -1.61 -8.04 -2.68
C GLU A 180 -1.37 -8.05 -4.21
N LYS A 181 -0.70 -9.08 -4.75
CA LYS A 181 -0.37 -9.11 -6.19
C LYS A 181 -1.61 -9.11 -7.09
N ASP A 182 -2.68 -9.77 -6.66
CA ASP A 182 -3.92 -9.93 -7.41
C ASP A 182 -4.80 -8.66 -7.23
N HIS A 183 -4.79 -8.04 -6.04
CA HIS A 183 -5.48 -6.77 -5.77
C HIS A 183 -4.99 -5.64 -6.69
N VAL A 184 -3.67 -5.54 -6.92
CA VAL A 184 -3.09 -4.51 -7.81
C VAL A 184 -3.54 -4.68 -9.26
N GLN A 185 -3.60 -5.92 -9.75
CA GLN A 185 -4.03 -6.20 -11.12
C GLN A 185 -5.50 -5.82 -11.32
N GLU A 186 -6.35 -6.17 -10.37
CA GLU A 186 -7.78 -5.83 -10.43
C GLU A 186 -7.98 -4.31 -10.31
N ALA A 187 -7.28 -3.63 -9.40
CA ALA A 187 -7.35 -2.17 -9.26
C ALA A 187 -6.95 -1.43 -10.55
N VAL A 188 -5.92 -1.88 -11.25
CA VAL A 188 -5.51 -1.28 -12.54
C VAL A 188 -6.58 -1.50 -13.61
N LYS A 189 -7.15 -2.69 -13.69
CA LYS A 189 -8.20 -3.03 -14.64
C LYS A 189 -9.48 -2.23 -14.41
N GLU A 190 -9.94 -2.16 -13.15
CA GLU A 190 -11.10 -1.35 -12.78
C GLU A 190 -10.87 0.15 -13.07
N ALA A 191 -9.69 0.67 -12.72
CA ALA A 191 -9.32 2.05 -13.02
C ALA A 191 -9.35 2.34 -14.53
N ALA A 192 -8.84 1.42 -15.36
CA ALA A 192 -8.84 1.56 -16.81
C ALA A 192 -10.26 1.61 -17.39
N MET A 193 -11.22 0.88 -16.82
CA MET A 193 -12.64 0.88 -17.25
C MET A 193 -13.35 2.20 -16.96
N LEU A 194 -12.87 3.00 -16.01
CA LEU A 194 -13.44 4.31 -15.66
C LEU A 194 -12.97 5.45 -16.59
N ILE A 195 -12.00 5.20 -17.47
CA ILE A 195 -11.46 6.20 -18.37
C ILE A 195 -12.33 6.27 -19.63
N ASN A 196 -13.14 7.32 -19.75
CA ASN A 196 -14.01 7.54 -20.92
C ASN A 196 -13.39 8.47 -21.97
N ASN A 197 -12.39 9.26 -21.61
CA ASN A 197 -11.79 10.26 -22.47
C ASN A 197 -10.38 10.67 -21.99
N GLN A 198 -9.69 11.49 -22.78
CA GLN A 198 -8.34 11.98 -22.47
C GLN A 198 -8.26 12.86 -21.22
N THR A 199 -9.36 13.50 -20.82
CA THR A 199 -9.40 14.30 -19.59
C THR A 199 -9.38 13.41 -18.37
N ASP A 200 -10.15 12.30 -18.36
CA ASP A 200 -10.13 11.30 -17.30
C ASP A 200 -8.72 10.67 -17.17
N LEU A 201 -8.13 10.29 -18.29
CA LEU A 201 -6.79 9.72 -18.31
C LEU A 201 -5.74 10.68 -17.73
N LYS A 202 -5.75 11.96 -18.14
CA LYS A 202 -4.84 12.98 -17.61
C LYS A 202 -5.04 13.19 -16.12
N ARG A 203 -6.29 13.22 -15.66
CA ARG A 203 -6.67 13.37 -14.25
C ARG A 203 -6.14 12.20 -13.43
N MET A 204 -6.39 10.97 -13.86
CA MET A 204 -5.93 9.75 -13.20
C MET A 204 -4.40 9.69 -13.15
N LYS A 205 -3.71 9.94 -14.26
CA LYS A 205 -2.24 9.99 -14.30
C LYS A 205 -1.66 11.02 -13.33
N LYS A 206 -2.30 12.21 -13.22
CA LYS A 206 -1.88 13.23 -12.26
C LYS A 206 -2.02 12.73 -10.82
N ALA A 207 -3.15 12.15 -10.47
CA ALA A 207 -3.41 11.61 -9.13
C ALA A 207 -2.42 10.49 -8.78
N ILE A 208 -2.21 9.52 -9.69
CA ILE A 208 -1.23 8.45 -9.52
C ILE A 208 0.16 9.01 -9.23
N ARG A 209 0.64 9.99 -10.02
CA ARG A 209 1.97 10.59 -9.80
C ARG A 209 2.10 11.26 -8.44
N GLU A 210 1.12 12.06 -8.05
CA GLU A 210 1.17 12.83 -6.80
C GLU A 210 1.14 11.90 -5.58
N ILE A 211 0.24 10.92 -5.58
CA ILE A 211 0.10 9.96 -4.48
C ILE A 211 1.34 9.05 -4.42
N SER A 212 1.77 8.50 -5.56
CA SER A 212 2.91 7.57 -5.61
C SER A 212 4.22 8.26 -5.20
N LEU A 213 4.43 9.53 -5.58
CA LEU A 213 5.58 10.29 -5.14
C LEU A 213 5.62 10.40 -3.60
N GLN A 214 4.49 10.76 -3.00
CA GLN A 214 4.40 10.86 -1.54
C GLN A 214 4.55 9.50 -0.85
N ARG A 215 4.07 8.41 -1.48
CA ARG A 215 4.29 7.04 -0.98
C ARG A 215 5.77 6.69 -0.92
N VAL A 216 6.55 7.08 -1.93
CA VAL A 216 8.01 6.82 -1.94
C VAL A 216 8.69 7.55 -0.78
N TYR A 217 8.34 8.81 -0.51
CA TYR A 217 8.88 9.52 0.66
C TYR A 217 8.48 8.86 1.98
N MET A 218 7.21 8.51 2.13
CA MET A 218 6.71 7.78 3.29
C MET A 218 7.44 6.45 3.48
N ARG A 219 7.63 5.71 2.40
CA ARG A 219 8.35 4.42 2.46
C ARG A 219 9.80 4.62 2.86
N ASN A 220 10.47 5.64 2.33
CA ASN A 220 11.84 5.95 2.68
C ASN A 220 11.98 6.30 4.17
N GLU A 221 11.08 7.14 4.71
CA GLU A 221 11.02 7.47 6.14
C GLU A 221 10.78 6.21 7.00
N MET A 222 9.84 5.35 6.62
CA MET A 222 9.51 4.12 7.31
C MET A 222 10.74 3.21 7.48
N PHE A 223 11.58 3.11 6.47
CA PHE A 223 12.81 2.33 6.48
C PHE A 223 14.06 3.14 6.88
N ARG A 224 13.92 4.20 7.69
CA ARG A 224 15.05 5.02 8.18
C ARG A 224 15.86 5.69 7.08
N ASN A 225 15.22 6.14 6.02
CA ASN A 225 15.83 6.89 4.91
C ASN A 225 17.06 6.18 4.32
N PRO A 226 16.94 4.94 3.82
CA PRO A 226 18.07 4.21 3.25
C PRO A 226 18.57 4.84 1.94
N LEU A 227 17.75 5.68 1.30
CA LEU A 227 18.11 6.48 0.12
C LEU A 227 18.16 7.97 0.47
N THR A 228 19.16 8.66 -0.05
CA THR A 228 19.27 10.11 0.02
C THR A 228 18.28 10.79 -0.93
N GLU A 229 18.00 12.08 -0.73
CA GLU A 229 17.19 12.89 -1.66
C GLU A 229 17.72 12.84 -3.10
N GLU A 230 19.04 12.86 -3.29
CA GLU A 230 19.65 12.78 -4.61
C GLU A 230 19.42 11.42 -5.27
N GLU A 231 19.54 10.32 -4.52
CA GLU A 231 19.26 8.99 -5.01
C GLU A 231 17.79 8.82 -5.37
N LEU A 232 16.87 9.33 -4.54
CA LEU A 232 15.43 9.34 -4.84
C LEU A 232 15.14 10.11 -6.14
N ARG A 233 15.73 11.30 -6.32
CA ARG A 233 15.55 12.07 -7.56
C ARG A 233 16.05 11.36 -8.82
N LYS A 234 17.08 10.53 -8.71
CA LYS A 234 17.59 9.72 -9.83
C LYS A 234 16.68 8.54 -10.18
N LEU A 235 15.96 8.00 -9.19
CA LEU A 235 15.04 6.88 -9.39
C LEU A 235 13.65 7.32 -9.91
N LEU A 236 13.26 8.54 -9.59
CA LEU A 236 11.92 9.05 -9.89
C LEU A 236 11.90 9.80 -11.23
N PRO A 237 10.79 9.77 -11.95
CA PRO A 237 10.63 10.57 -13.16
C PRO A 237 10.86 12.06 -12.89
N ALA A 238 11.53 12.76 -13.78
CA ALA A 238 11.73 14.20 -13.65
C ALA A 238 10.38 14.95 -13.56
N ARG A 239 10.30 15.92 -12.65
CA ARG A 239 9.08 16.74 -12.49
C ARG A 239 8.75 17.39 -13.83
N GLY A 240 7.59 17.04 -14.42
CA GLY A 240 7.09 17.64 -15.66
C GLY A 240 7.35 16.83 -16.93
N GLN A 241 8.08 15.74 -16.91
CA GLN A 241 8.14 14.82 -18.06
C GLN A 241 6.90 13.94 -18.08
N THR A 242 6.09 14.13 -19.13
CA THR A 242 5.03 13.21 -19.56
C THR A 242 5.71 12.14 -20.41
N PRO A 243 5.66 10.85 -20.06
CA PRO A 243 5.91 9.81 -21.04
C PRO A 243 4.77 9.79 -22.05
#